data_b49faceb7448660cb90c597e613b993b
#
_entry.id   b49faceb7448660cb90c597e613b993b
#
_cell.length_a   1.000
_cell.length_b   1.000
_cell.length_c   1.000
_cell.angle_alpha   90.00
_cell.angle_beta   90.00
_cell.angle_gamma   90.00
#
_symmetry.space_group_name_H-M   'P 1'
#
loop_
_entity.id
_entity.type
_entity.pdbx_description
1 polymer ?
#
loop_
_entity_poly.entity_id
_entity_poly.type
_entity_poly.pdbx_seq_one_letter_code
_entity_poly.pdbx_strand_id
1 'polypeptide(L)'
;MEPSERTDVYTLLRYTLELYIVSAWQHMGFLPDPATGQTHLALEEAQIAIDCADFLAGKLKPRLEPEEQREYERRLRDLKLNVLAKQNDMRTEA
;
A
#
# COMPACT_ATOMS: atom_id res chain seq x y z
N MET A 1 -15.54 9.95 26.90
CA MET A 1 -15.25 8.91 25.91
C MET A 1 -14.73 7.66 26.60
N GLU A 2 -15.33 6.54 26.29
CA GLU A 2 -14.87 5.27 26.85
C GLU A 2 -13.50 4.92 26.26
N PRO A 3 -12.60 4.31 27.04
CA PRO A 3 -11.31 3.89 26.53
C PRO A 3 -11.42 2.96 25.30
N SER A 4 -12.48 2.15 25.24
CA SER A 4 -12.72 1.24 24.13
C SER A 4 -13.07 1.96 22.83
N GLU A 5 -13.47 3.22 22.91
CA GLU A 5 -13.82 4.03 21.76
C GLU A 5 -12.62 4.82 21.21
N ARG A 6 -11.53 4.82 21.96
CA ARG A 6 -10.33 5.53 21.55
C ARG A 6 -9.57 4.73 20.50
N THR A 7 -9.23 5.39 19.39
CA THR A 7 -8.39 4.78 18.37
C THR A 7 -6.96 4.71 18.89
N ASP A 8 -6.42 3.51 19.03
CA ASP A 8 -5.01 3.37 19.39
C ASP A 8 -4.12 3.47 18.16
N VAL A 9 -2.82 3.58 18.38
CA VAL A 9 -1.85 3.75 17.30
C VAL A 9 -1.84 2.55 16.37
N TYR A 10 -2.04 1.35 16.88
CA TYR A 10 -2.01 0.16 16.04
C TYR A 10 -3.21 0.07 15.11
N THR A 11 -4.37 0.50 15.57
CA THR A 11 -5.56 0.61 14.72
C THR A 11 -5.33 1.65 13.62
N LEU A 12 -4.73 2.78 13.98
CA LEU A 12 -4.39 3.81 13.03
C LEU A 12 -3.37 3.31 11.99
N LEU A 13 -2.36 2.56 12.44
CA LEU A 13 -1.37 1.98 11.54
C LEU A 13 -2.02 1.04 10.53
N ARG A 14 -2.94 0.18 10.98
CA ARG A 14 -3.66 -0.74 10.08
C ARG A 14 -4.44 0.02 9.01
N TYR A 15 -5.16 1.03 9.44
CA TYR A 15 -5.98 1.83 8.54
C TYR A 15 -5.11 2.56 7.52
N THR A 16 -4.06 3.21 7.99
CA THR A 16 -3.16 3.98 7.14
C THR A 16 -2.41 3.07 6.16
N LEU A 17 -1.98 1.89 6.64
CA LEU A 17 -1.32 0.91 5.80
C LEU A 17 -2.24 0.49 4.63
N GLU A 18 -3.51 0.21 4.92
CA GLU A 18 -4.47 -0.15 3.87
C GLU A 18 -4.64 0.98 2.85
N LEU A 19 -4.69 2.22 3.33
CA LEU A 19 -4.80 3.37 2.43
C LEU A 19 -3.61 3.46 1.48
N TYR A 20 -2.40 3.25 1.98
CA TYR A 20 -1.20 3.30 1.13
C TYR A 20 -1.15 2.14 0.15
N ILE A 21 -1.60 0.95 0.54
CA ILE A 21 -1.66 -0.19 -0.37
C ILE A 21 -2.62 0.12 -1.52
N VAL A 22 -3.82 0.61 -1.20
CA VAL A 22 -4.81 0.96 -2.23
C VAL A 22 -4.27 2.09 -3.12
N SER A 23 -3.66 3.10 -2.50
CA SER A 23 -3.08 4.22 -3.24
C SER A 23 -2.01 3.75 -4.24
N ALA A 24 -1.18 2.80 -3.84
CA ALA A 24 -0.17 2.25 -4.73
C ALA A 24 -0.81 1.60 -5.97
N TRP A 25 -1.86 0.80 -5.77
CA TRP A 25 -2.57 0.20 -6.91
C TRP A 25 -3.21 1.25 -7.81
N GLN A 26 -3.77 2.31 -7.22
CA GLN A 26 -4.35 3.41 -7.98
C GLN A 26 -3.31 4.10 -8.86
N HIS A 27 -2.14 4.37 -8.31
CA HIS A 27 -1.07 5.08 -9.03
C HIS A 27 -0.32 4.19 -10.02
N MET A 28 -0.55 2.89 -9.98
CA MET A 28 -0.08 1.97 -11.01
C MET A 28 -1.10 1.78 -12.13
N GLY A 29 -2.28 2.41 -12.02
CA GLY A 29 -3.31 2.33 -13.04
C GLY A 29 -4.21 1.12 -12.94
N PHE A 30 -4.14 0.36 -11.85
CA PHE A 30 -4.98 -0.83 -11.67
C PHE A 30 -6.34 -0.54 -11.06
N LEU A 31 -6.46 0.59 -10.35
CA LEU A 31 -7.70 1.00 -9.71
C LEU A 31 -8.00 2.45 -10.07
N PRO A 32 -9.30 2.81 -10.22
CA PRO A 32 -9.64 4.20 -10.51
C PRO A 32 -9.40 5.10 -9.29
N ASP A 33 -9.07 6.35 -9.57
CA ASP A 33 -8.99 7.38 -8.56
C ASP A 33 -10.42 7.71 -8.12
N PRO A 34 -10.74 7.64 -6.82
CA PRO A 34 -12.10 7.89 -6.36
C PRO A 34 -12.57 9.33 -6.61
N ALA A 35 -11.63 10.27 -6.73
CA ALA A 35 -12.00 11.68 -6.99
C ALA A 35 -12.42 11.92 -8.43
N THR A 36 -11.85 11.20 -9.39
CA THR A 36 -12.11 11.43 -10.82
C THR A 36 -12.81 10.28 -11.51
N GLY A 37 -12.83 9.09 -10.92
CA GLY A 37 -13.35 7.88 -11.52
C GLY A 37 -12.49 7.32 -12.64
N GLN A 38 -11.30 7.86 -12.85
CA GLN A 38 -10.42 7.48 -13.94
C GLN A 38 -9.15 6.81 -13.40
N THR A 39 -8.59 5.90 -14.20
CA THR A 39 -7.30 5.31 -13.89
C THR A 39 -6.18 6.23 -14.40
N HIS A 40 -5.05 6.20 -13.72
CA HIS A 40 -3.87 6.95 -14.18
C HIS A 40 -2.61 6.23 -13.73
N LEU A 41 -1.50 6.59 -14.34
CA LEU A 41 -0.21 6.00 -14.06
C LEU A 41 0.73 7.08 -13.52
N ALA A 42 1.19 6.90 -12.28
CA ALA A 42 2.12 7.80 -11.63
C ALA A 42 3.07 6.96 -10.79
N LEU A 43 4.08 6.37 -11.45
CA LEU A 43 4.94 5.36 -10.82
C LEU A 43 5.79 5.91 -9.68
N GLU A 44 6.21 7.19 -9.74
CA GLU A 44 6.93 7.79 -8.62
C GLU A 44 6.06 7.83 -7.36
N GLU A 45 4.80 8.22 -7.52
CA GLU A 45 3.87 8.26 -6.40
C GLU A 45 3.54 6.86 -5.90
N ALA A 46 3.42 5.89 -6.81
CA ALA A 46 3.20 4.50 -6.45
C ALA A 46 4.36 4.00 -5.59
N GLN A 47 5.60 4.32 -5.97
CA GLN A 47 6.77 3.89 -5.22
C GLN A 47 6.79 4.50 -3.82
N ILE A 48 6.43 5.78 -3.70
CA ILE A 48 6.34 6.44 -2.40
C ILE A 48 5.30 5.75 -1.52
N ALA A 49 4.14 5.44 -2.10
CA ALA A 49 3.08 4.75 -1.36
C ALA A 49 3.55 3.37 -0.87
N ILE A 50 4.28 2.64 -1.72
CA ILE A 50 4.83 1.33 -1.36
C ILE A 50 5.84 1.46 -0.22
N ASP A 51 6.74 2.45 -0.31
CA ASP A 51 7.75 2.66 0.72
C ASP A 51 7.10 3.01 2.06
N CYS A 52 6.06 3.83 2.05
CA CYS A 52 5.30 4.15 3.26
C CYS A 52 4.60 2.92 3.82
N ALA A 53 3.97 2.12 2.94
CA ALA A 53 3.29 0.90 3.37
C ALA A 53 4.28 -0.07 4.01
N ASP A 54 5.45 -0.23 3.40
CA ASP A 54 6.49 -1.12 3.91
C ASP A 54 6.95 -0.69 5.31
N PHE A 55 7.18 0.60 5.49
CA PHE A 55 7.57 1.16 6.79
C PHE A 55 6.48 0.92 7.84
N LEU A 56 5.23 1.20 7.49
CA LEU A 56 4.11 1.01 8.42
C LEU A 56 3.90 -0.45 8.79
N ALA A 57 4.04 -1.35 7.83
CA ALA A 57 3.94 -2.78 8.09
C ALA A 57 5.00 -3.24 9.07
N GLY A 58 6.23 -2.71 8.96
CA GLY A 58 7.31 -3.01 9.89
C GLY A 58 6.99 -2.56 11.32
N LYS A 59 6.36 -1.39 11.45
CA LYS A 59 5.95 -0.89 12.77
C LYS A 59 4.81 -1.71 13.37
N LEU A 60 3.94 -2.24 12.52
CA LEU A 60 2.79 -3.03 12.94
C LEU A 60 3.15 -4.48 13.27
N LYS A 61 4.24 -4.99 12.68
CA LYS A 61 4.62 -6.39 12.74
C LYS A 61 4.57 -7.02 14.14
N PRO A 62 5.08 -6.38 15.21
CA PRO A 62 5.04 -7.02 16.55
C PRO A 62 3.63 -7.27 17.08
N ARG A 63 2.63 -6.64 16.50
CA ARG A 63 1.23 -6.78 16.93
C ARG A 63 0.42 -7.68 16.00
N LEU A 64 1.06 -8.26 14.99
CA LEU A 64 0.38 -9.12 14.01
C LEU A 64 0.56 -10.58 14.37
N GLU A 65 -0.50 -11.36 14.16
CA GLU A 65 -0.39 -12.81 14.20
C GLU A 65 0.44 -13.28 13.00
N PRO A 66 1.08 -14.45 13.08
CA PRO A 66 1.93 -14.93 11.98
C PRO A 66 1.22 -14.98 10.63
N GLU A 67 -0.06 -15.31 10.61
CA GLU A 67 -0.82 -15.37 9.36
C GLU A 67 -1.02 -13.97 8.77
N GLU A 68 -1.28 -12.99 9.62
CA GLU A 68 -1.42 -11.60 9.20
C GLU A 68 -0.09 -11.06 8.67
N GLN A 69 1.01 -11.41 9.32
CA GLN A 69 2.35 -11.01 8.87
C GLN A 69 2.60 -11.51 7.45
N ARG A 70 2.31 -12.80 7.21
CA ARG A 70 2.50 -13.41 5.90
C ARG A 70 1.60 -12.74 4.85
N GLU A 71 0.38 -12.41 5.22
CA GLU A 71 -0.56 -11.77 4.30
C GLU A 71 -0.06 -10.39 3.88
N TYR A 72 0.40 -9.56 4.81
CA TYR A 72 0.95 -8.26 4.47
C TYR A 72 2.24 -8.37 3.66
N GLU A 73 3.11 -9.32 4.01
CA GLU A 73 4.34 -9.55 3.25
C GLU A 73 4.03 -9.92 1.80
N ARG A 74 3.02 -10.76 1.59
CA ARG A 74 2.60 -11.15 0.26
C ARG A 74 2.05 -9.96 -0.52
N ARG A 75 1.17 -9.19 0.11
CA ARG A 75 0.56 -8.02 -0.54
C ARG A 75 1.59 -6.98 -0.92
N LEU A 76 2.55 -6.72 -0.04
CA LEU A 76 3.63 -5.77 -0.32
C LEU A 76 4.55 -6.28 -1.43
N ARG A 77 4.84 -7.57 -1.43
CA ARG A 77 5.64 -8.18 -2.50
C ARG A 77 4.95 -8.04 -3.84
N ASP A 78 3.64 -8.28 -3.88
CA ASP A 78 2.87 -8.12 -5.12
C ASP A 78 2.95 -6.68 -5.64
N LEU A 79 2.85 -5.69 -4.76
CA LEU A 79 2.99 -4.29 -5.14
C LEU A 79 4.37 -4.02 -5.74
N LYS A 80 5.42 -4.50 -5.09
CA LYS A 80 6.80 -4.28 -5.54
C LYS A 80 7.05 -4.93 -6.88
N LEU A 81 6.54 -6.13 -7.10
CA LEU A 81 6.69 -6.81 -8.37
C LEU A 81 5.94 -6.09 -9.49
N ASN A 82 4.75 -5.59 -9.20
CA ASN A 82 3.95 -4.90 -10.21
C ASN A 82 4.53 -3.54 -10.59
N VAL A 83 5.10 -2.80 -9.62
CA VAL A 83 5.73 -1.52 -9.96
C VAL A 83 6.97 -1.74 -10.81
N LEU A 84 7.73 -2.79 -10.53
CA LEU A 84 8.88 -3.15 -11.37
C LEU A 84 8.45 -3.51 -12.78
N ALA A 85 7.38 -4.28 -12.91
CA ALA A 85 6.86 -4.66 -14.22
C ALA A 85 6.44 -3.43 -15.03
N LYS A 86 5.74 -2.48 -14.38
CA LYS A 86 5.33 -1.25 -15.04
C LYS A 86 6.52 -0.38 -15.45
N GLN A 87 7.54 -0.31 -14.59
CA GLN A 87 8.76 0.44 -14.91
C GLN A 87 9.47 -0.17 -16.10
N ASN A 88 9.56 -1.49 -16.16
CA ASN A 88 10.17 -2.21 -17.27
C ASN A 88 9.41 -2.00 -18.58
N ASP A 89 8.08 -2.04 -18.53
CA ASP A 89 7.24 -1.80 -19.69
C ASP A 89 7.49 -0.40 -20.27
N MET A 90 7.54 0.61 -19.41
CA MET A 90 7.81 1.97 -19.84
C MET A 90 9.20 2.11 -20.44
N ARG A 91 10.18 1.42 -19.87
CA ARG A 91 11.55 1.46 -20.37
C ARG A 91 11.65 0.79 -21.74
N THR A 92 10.92 -0.29 -21.93
CA THR A 92 10.89 -1.02 -23.20
C THR A 92 10.24 -0.20 -24.30
N GLU A 93 9.21 0.58 -23.96
CA GLU A 93 8.51 1.43 -24.92
C GLU A 93 9.31 2.67 -25.32
N ALA A 94 10.22 3.06 -24.46
CA ALA A 94 11.08 4.20 -24.76
C ALA A 94 12.15 3.82 -25.75
#